data_d1528a973059b65fd2fa344d0b7273ab
#
_entry.id   d1528a973059b65fd2fa344d0b7273ab
#
_cell.length_a   1.000
_cell.length_b   1.000
_cell.length_c   1.000
_cell.angle_alpha   90.00
_cell.angle_beta   90.00
_cell.angle_gamma   90.00
#
_symmetry.space_group_name_H-M   'P 1'
#
loop_
_entity.id
_entity.type
_entity.pdbx_description
1 polymer ?
#
loop_
_entity_poly.entity_id
_entity_poly.type
_entity_poly.pdbx_seq_one_letter_code
_entity_poly.pdbx_strand_id
1 'polypeptide(L)'
;DEVVIDAIRSVASGFIFTTSTSPVICAGALASIKYVMDHNELRIQHQERARKLKTMLREVDIEVLDCASTHIVPVMIRDAKLCKNMSDTLLTDYNIYIQPINWPTVEVGTERLRVTPTPLHTDALMHELVDALRKVFKRTREGCL
;
A
#
# COMPACT_ATOMS: atom_id res chain seq x y z
N ASP A 1 18.90 4.91 -21.94
CA ASP A 1 20.12 5.41 -22.60
C ASP A 1 21.32 4.66 -22.05
N GLU A 2 22.13 4.10 -22.93
CA GLU A 2 23.31 3.28 -22.62
C GLU A 2 24.35 4.06 -21.81
N VAL A 3 24.57 5.32 -22.17
CA VAL A 3 25.52 6.21 -21.48
C VAL A 3 25.14 6.41 -20.01
N VAL A 4 23.85 6.52 -19.70
CA VAL A 4 23.37 6.65 -18.32
C VAL A 4 23.61 5.35 -17.53
N ILE A 5 23.39 4.19 -18.15
CA ILE A 5 23.63 2.90 -17.52
C ILE A 5 25.12 2.73 -17.21
N ASP A 6 26.00 3.08 -18.14
CA ASP A 6 27.45 3.01 -17.95
C ASP A 6 27.96 3.99 -16.90
N ALA A 7 27.41 5.19 -16.86
CA ALA A 7 27.69 6.16 -15.79
C ALA A 7 27.29 5.61 -14.42
N ILE A 8 26.10 5.03 -14.26
CA ILE A 8 25.63 4.41 -13.01
C ILE A 8 26.58 3.27 -12.60
N ARG A 9 26.92 2.38 -13.52
CA ARG A 9 27.85 1.28 -13.27
C ARG A 9 29.23 1.74 -12.80
N SER A 10 29.70 2.87 -13.36
CA SER A 10 31.07 3.36 -13.14
C SER A 10 31.22 4.23 -11.89
N VAL A 11 30.18 4.97 -11.47
CA VAL A 11 30.31 5.99 -10.42
C VAL A 11 29.30 5.85 -9.27
N ALA A 12 28.23 5.09 -9.43
CA ALA A 12 27.23 4.95 -8.36
C ALA A 12 27.75 4.08 -7.22
N SER A 13 27.94 4.65 -6.04
CA SER A 13 28.42 3.95 -4.85
C SER A 13 27.52 2.77 -4.47
N GLY A 14 26.21 2.91 -4.61
CA GLY A 14 25.25 1.84 -4.35
C GLY A 14 25.33 0.66 -5.33
N PHE A 15 26.01 0.82 -6.47
CA PHE A 15 26.31 -0.25 -7.41
C PHE A 15 27.72 -0.84 -7.18
N ILE A 16 28.74 0.03 -7.07
CA ILE A 16 30.15 -0.38 -6.99
C ILE A 16 30.45 -1.16 -5.71
N PHE A 17 29.87 -0.76 -4.56
CA PHE A 17 30.12 -1.32 -3.24
C PHE A 17 29.12 -2.38 -2.81
N THR A 18 28.23 -2.82 -3.69
CA THR A 18 27.32 -3.94 -3.44
C THR A 18 27.84 -5.21 -4.07
N THR A 19 27.58 -6.33 -3.42
CA THR A 19 27.84 -7.67 -3.98
C THR A 19 26.74 -8.00 -5.00
N SER A 20 27.06 -8.88 -5.96
CA SER A 20 26.07 -9.37 -6.92
C SER A 20 24.89 -10.04 -6.22
N THR A 21 23.70 -9.91 -6.81
CA THR A 21 22.51 -10.64 -6.37
C THR A 21 22.76 -12.14 -6.46
N SER A 22 22.40 -12.89 -5.43
CA SER A 22 22.64 -14.35 -5.42
C SER A 22 21.84 -15.06 -6.51
N PRO A 23 22.35 -16.15 -7.10
CA PRO A 23 21.63 -16.91 -8.13
C PRO A 23 20.24 -17.39 -7.69
N VAL A 24 20.06 -17.72 -6.41
CA VAL A 24 18.76 -18.13 -5.86
C VAL A 24 17.73 -17.01 -5.94
N ILE A 25 18.13 -15.79 -5.58
CA ILE A 25 17.26 -14.61 -5.68
C ILE A 25 16.92 -14.31 -7.13
N CYS A 26 17.91 -14.38 -8.03
CA CYS A 26 17.70 -14.19 -9.48
C CYS A 26 16.74 -15.23 -10.05
N ALA A 27 16.90 -16.50 -9.67
CA ALA A 27 16.02 -17.59 -10.12
C ALA A 27 14.58 -17.39 -9.61
N GLY A 28 14.41 -17.00 -8.34
CA GLY A 28 13.10 -16.69 -7.76
C GLY A 28 12.42 -15.50 -8.44
N ALA A 29 13.16 -14.42 -8.68
CA ALA A 29 12.67 -13.25 -9.40
C ALA A 29 12.23 -13.60 -10.84
N LEU A 30 13.06 -14.36 -11.56
CA LEU A 30 12.74 -14.81 -12.91
C LEU A 30 11.49 -15.69 -12.95
N ALA A 31 11.37 -16.65 -12.03
CA ALA A 31 10.20 -17.51 -11.92
C ALA A 31 8.92 -16.70 -11.63
N SER A 32 9.00 -15.74 -10.70
CA SER A 32 7.89 -14.84 -10.36
C SER A 32 7.43 -13.99 -11.56
N ILE A 33 8.39 -13.41 -12.31
CA ILE A 33 8.09 -12.61 -13.50
C ILE A 33 7.40 -13.47 -14.56
N LYS A 34 7.95 -14.64 -14.88
CA LYS A 34 7.36 -15.58 -15.85
C LYS A 34 5.95 -15.98 -15.44
N TYR A 35 5.76 -16.33 -14.17
CA TYR A 35 4.44 -16.68 -13.65
C TYR A 35 3.41 -15.57 -13.88
N VAL A 36 3.75 -14.33 -13.54
CA VAL A 36 2.83 -13.17 -13.72
C VAL A 36 2.58 -12.88 -15.21
N MET A 37 3.56 -13.12 -16.09
CA MET A 37 3.37 -12.99 -17.54
C MET A 37 2.36 -14.00 -18.08
N ASP A 38 2.39 -15.23 -17.58
CA ASP A 38 1.47 -16.30 -17.98
C ASP A 38 0.08 -16.19 -17.31
N HIS A 39 -0.03 -15.44 -16.18
CA HIS A 39 -1.23 -15.28 -15.37
C HIS A 39 -1.69 -13.82 -15.30
N ASN A 40 -2.09 -13.25 -16.44
CA ASN A 40 -2.55 -11.86 -16.52
C ASN A 40 -3.82 -11.59 -15.69
N GLU A 41 -4.63 -12.61 -15.45
CA GLU A 41 -5.83 -12.53 -14.59
C GLU A 41 -5.53 -12.03 -13.19
N LEU A 42 -4.35 -12.33 -12.62
CA LEU A 42 -3.94 -11.85 -11.31
C LEU A 42 -3.81 -10.31 -11.28
N ARG A 43 -3.28 -9.72 -12.35
CA ARG A 43 -3.16 -8.26 -12.45
C ARG A 43 -4.53 -7.59 -12.61
N ILE A 44 -5.41 -8.21 -13.39
CA ILE A 44 -6.80 -7.73 -13.57
C ILE A 44 -7.54 -7.78 -12.23
N GLN A 45 -7.52 -8.91 -11.54
CA GLN A 45 -8.13 -9.06 -10.21
C GLN A 45 -7.56 -8.07 -9.20
N HIS A 46 -6.25 -7.83 -9.21
CA HIS A 46 -5.61 -6.85 -8.34
C HIS A 46 -6.20 -5.45 -8.52
N GLN A 47 -6.34 -5.00 -9.78
CA GLN A 47 -6.93 -3.70 -10.09
C GLN A 47 -8.44 -3.64 -9.75
N GLU A 48 -9.16 -4.72 -9.94
CA GLU A 48 -10.58 -4.83 -9.57
C GLU A 48 -10.76 -4.73 -8.05
N ARG A 49 -9.92 -5.43 -7.26
CA ARG A 49 -9.95 -5.34 -5.80
C ARG A 49 -9.67 -3.92 -5.32
N ALA A 50 -8.67 -3.24 -5.88
CA ALA A 50 -8.35 -1.86 -5.54
C ALA A 50 -9.51 -0.91 -5.88
N ARG A 51 -10.11 -1.03 -7.05
CA ARG A 51 -11.28 -0.22 -7.46
C ARG A 51 -12.48 -0.44 -6.54
N LYS A 52 -12.80 -1.70 -6.26
CA LYS A 52 -13.92 -2.08 -5.39
C LYS A 52 -13.74 -1.50 -3.99
N LEU A 53 -12.55 -1.65 -3.41
CA LEU A 53 -12.25 -1.12 -2.08
C LEU A 53 -12.35 0.42 -2.04
N LYS A 54 -11.87 1.13 -3.07
CA LYS A 54 -12.04 2.59 -3.18
C LYS A 54 -13.52 2.99 -3.17
N THR A 55 -14.36 2.26 -3.90
CA THR A 55 -15.81 2.50 -3.93
C THR A 55 -16.44 2.28 -2.55
N MET A 56 -16.18 1.14 -1.92
CA MET A 56 -16.71 0.79 -0.59
C MET A 56 -16.32 1.82 0.49
N LEU A 57 -15.08 2.34 0.46
CA LEU A 57 -14.64 3.37 1.40
C LEU A 57 -15.36 4.70 1.19
N ARG A 58 -15.58 5.10 -0.07
CA ARG A 58 -16.33 6.31 -0.42
C ARG A 58 -17.81 6.23 0.00
N GLU A 59 -18.42 5.06 -0.11
CA GLU A 59 -19.81 4.82 0.32
C GLU A 59 -20.03 5.02 1.83
N VAL A 60 -18.95 4.95 2.62
CA VAL A 60 -18.98 5.19 4.07
C VAL A 60 -18.31 6.52 4.47
N ASP A 61 -18.21 7.48 3.56
CA ASP A 61 -17.63 8.82 3.75
C ASP A 61 -16.17 8.81 4.26
N ILE A 62 -15.38 7.84 3.83
CA ILE A 62 -13.94 7.79 4.08
C ILE A 62 -13.22 8.35 2.86
N GLU A 63 -12.45 9.43 3.06
CA GLU A 63 -11.71 10.10 2.00
C GLU A 63 -10.56 9.21 1.48
N VAL A 64 -10.60 8.93 0.19
CA VAL A 64 -9.56 8.19 -0.52
C VAL A 64 -8.94 9.09 -1.58
N LEU A 65 -7.62 9.23 -1.57
CA LEU A 65 -6.91 9.97 -2.60
C LEU A 65 -7.10 9.30 -3.97
N ASP A 66 -7.48 10.09 -4.96
CA ASP A 66 -7.70 9.58 -6.31
C ASP A 66 -6.36 9.38 -7.05
N CYS A 67 -5.93 8.13 -7.09
CA CYS A 67 -4.76 7.68 -7.83
C CYS A 67 -5.27 6.76 -8.95
N ALA A 68 -5.36 7.27 -10.17
CA ALA A 68 -6.14 6.68 -11.26
C ALA A 68 -5.76 5.24 -11.64
N SER A 69 -4.48 4.86 -11.59
CA SER A 69 -4.01 3.56 -12.12
C SER A 69 -3.21 2.70 -11.13
N THR A 70 -3.28 3.01 -9.85
CA THR A 70 -2.53 2.26 -8.83
C THR A 70 -3.41 1.27 -8.06
N HIS A 71 -2.81 0.16 -7.67
CA HIS A 71 -3.39 -0.80 -6.73
C HIS A 71 -3.38 -0.29 -5.28
N ILE A 72 -2.68 0.80 -4.99
CA ILE A 72 -2.64 1.41 -3.66
C ILE A 72 -3.93 2.21 -3.43
N VAL A 73 -4.50 2.07 -2.24
CA VAL A 73 -5.69 2.79 -1.77
C VAL A 73 -5.28 3.67 -0.59
N PRO A 74 -4.91 4.94 -0.84
CA PRO A 74 -4.50 5.84 0.22
C PRO A 74 -5.73 6.41 0.93
N VAL A 75 -5.90 6.13 2.22
CA VAL A 75 -6.95 6.68 3.08
C VAL A 75 -6.41 7.92 3.78
N MET A 76 -6.99 9.09 3.52
CA MET A 76 -6.50 10.37 4.01
C MET A 76 -6.84 10.58 5.48
N ILE A 77 -5.84 10.97 6.28
CA ILE A 77 -5.97 11.24 7.72
C ILE A 77 -5.58 12.70 8.04
N ARG A 78 -4.52 13.23 7.40
CA ARG A 78 -4.04 14.61 7.48
C ARG A 78 -3.48 15.01 8.85
N ASP A 79 -3.19 14.07 9.72
CA ASP A 79 -2.55 14.26 11.03
C ASP A 79 -1.65 13.06 11.34
N ALA A 80 -0.39 13.32 11.66
CA ALA A 80 0.62 12.27 11.85
C ALA A 80 0.38 11.42 13.10
N LYS A 81 -0.03 12.05 14.20
CA LYS A 81 -0.30 11.36 15.46
C LYS A 81 -1.53 10.50 15.33
N LEU A 82 -2.58 11.06 14.75
CA LEU A 82 -3.83 10.36 14.50
C LEU A 82 -3.62 9.18 13.55
N CYS A 83 -2.88 9.38 12.46
CA CYS A 83 -2.56 8.33 11.50
C CYS A 83 -1.87 7.13 12.18
N LYS A 84 -0.91 7.40 13.06
CA LYS A 84 -0.24 6.36 13.86
C LYS A 84 -1.22 5.67 14.82
N ASN A 85 -2.00 6.42 15.59
CA ASN A 85 -2.95 5.88 16.55
C ASN A 85 -4.01 4.99 15.86
N MET A 86 -4.54 5.43 14.72
CA MET A 86 -5.50 4.64 13.95
C MET A 86 -4.89 3.33 13.44
N SER A 87 -3.64 3.36 12.97
CA SER A 87 -2.92 2.15 12.55
C SER A 87 -2.74 1.18 13.71
N ASP A 88 -2.34 1.67 14.88
CA ASP A 88 -2.15 0.85 16.08
C ASP A 88 -3.49 0.26 16.56
N THR A 89 -4.56 1.05 16.57
CA THR A 89 -5.91 0.59 16.95
C THR A 89 -6.44 -0.49 15.99
N LEU A 90 -6.21 -0.32 14.68
CA LEU A 90 -6.59 -1.34 13.69
C LEU A 90 -5.84 -2.65 13.94
N LEU A 91 -4.57 -2.56 14.32
CA LEU A 91 -3.78 -3.75 14.63
C LEU A 91 -4.22 -4.43 15.93
N THR A 92 -4.39 -3.66 17.00
CA THR A 92 -4.67 -4.22 18.35
C THR A 92 -6.11 -4.71 18.51
N ASP A 93 -7.08 -3.96 18.00
CA ASP A 93 -8.51 -4.24 18.23
C ASP A 93 -9.14 -5.10 17.13
N TYR A 94 -8.56 -5.06 15.91
CA TYR A 94 -9.14 -5.72 14.73
C TYR A 94 -8.20 -6.72 14.04
N ASN A 95 -6.95 -6.87 14.50
CA ASN A 95 -5.90 -7.69 13.87
C ASN A 95 -5.63 -7.29 12.39
N ILE A 96 -5.82 -6.02 12.06
CA ILE A 96 -5.62 -5.50 10.70
C ILE A 96 -4.42 -4.57 10.70
N TYR A 97 -3.33 -4.97 10.03
CA TYR A 97 -2.16 -4.12 9.85
C TYR A 97 -2.30 -3.23 8.62
N ILE A 98 -2.20 -1.91 8.82
CA ILE A 98 -2.12 -0.92 7.74
C ILE A 98 -0.97 0.03 8.02
N GLN A 99 -0.13 0.24 7.02
CA GLN A 99 1.04 1.12 7.14
C GLN A 99 0.62 2.59 7.21
N PRO A 100 0.91 3.32 8.31
CA PRO A 100 0.79 4.76 8.34
C PRO A 100 1.93 5.41 7.53
N ILE A 101 1.60 6.41 6.74
CA ILE A 101 2.55 7.17 5.91
C ILE A 101 2.52 8.62 6.36
N ASN A 102 3.60 9.05 6.99
CA ASN A 102 3.79 10.37 7.58
C ASN A 102 5.02 11.06 6.99
N TRP A 103 5.26 12.32 7.38
CA TRP A 103 6.52 12.99 7.10
C TRP A 103 7.72 12.14 7.60
N PRO A 104 8.85 12.06 6.87
CA PRO A 104 9.20 12.81 5.65
C PRO A 104 8.76 12.14 4.33
N THR A 105 8.03 11.03 4.37
CA THR A 105 7.60 10.31 3.16
C THR A 105 6.54 11.10 2.38
N VAL A 106 5.71 11.86 3.09
CA VAL A 106 4.69 12.74 2.53
C VAL A 106 4.75 14.10 3.21
N GLU A 107 4.20 15.14 2.57
CA GLU A 107 4.12 16.47 3.16
C GLU A 107 3.20 16.49 4.38
N VAL A 108 3.52 17.37 5.36
CA VAL A 108 2.69 17.61 6.54
C VAL A 108 1.28 18.05 6.12
N GLY A 109 0.26 17.47 6.74
CA GLY A 109 -1.14 17.68 6.37
C GLY A 109 -1.63 16.78 5.23
N THR A 110 -0.79 15.87 4.75
CA THR A 110 -1.16 14.88 3.72
C THR A 110 -0.92 13.44 4.17
N GLU A 111 -0.82 13.24 5.48
CA GLU A 111 -0.66 11.93 6.11
C GLU A 111 -1.82 11.01 5.77
N ARG A 112 -1.51 9.75 5.60
CA ARG A 112 -2.48 8.75 5.11
C ARG A 112 -2.16 7.34 5.58
N LEU A 113 -3.17 6.50 5.61
CA LEU A 113 -3.01 5.05 5.73
C LEU A 113 -2.86 4.45 4.32
N ARG A 114 -1.83 3.64 4.11
CA ARG A 114 -1.57 2.98 2.82
C ARG A 114 -2.18 1.58 2.81
N VAL A 115 -3.36 1.44 2.24
CA VAL A 115 -4.00 0.14 2.05
C VAL A 115 -3.56 -0.45 0.71
N THR A 116 -3.15 -1.72 0.72
CA THR A 116 -2.66 -2.43 -0.47
C THR A 116 -3.41 -3.76 -0.60
N PRO A 117 -4.62 -3.75 -1.18
CA PRO A 117 -5.35 -4.99 -1.44
C PRO A 117 -4.58 -5.88 -2.43
N THR A 118 -4.70 -7.17 -2.27
CA THR A 118 -4.12 -8.18 -3.17
C THR A 118 -5.23 -8.98 -3.87
N PRO A 119 -4.96 -9.72 -4.93
CA PRO A 119 -5.93 -10.61 -5.56
C PRO A 119 -6.58 -11.62 -4.59
N LEU A 120 -5.85 -11.98 -3.52
CA LEU A 120 -6.31 -12.95 -2.51
C LEU A 120 -7.29 -12.37 -1.48
N HIS A 121 -7.40 -11.05 -1.37
CA HIS A 121 -8.37 -10.44 -0.46
C HIS A 121 -9.79 -10.68 -0.97
N THR A 122 -10.56 -11.44 -0.19
CA THR A 122 -11.96 -11.73 -0.48
C THR A 122 -12.85 -10.52 -0.20
N ASP A 123 -14.06 -10.55 -0.73
CA ASP A 123 -15.07 -9.52 -0.44
C ASP A 123 -15.36 -9.43 1.07
N ALA A 124 -15.41 -10.56 1.77
CA ALA A 124 -15.60 -10.60 3.21
C ALA A 124 -14.50 -9.84 3.96
N LEU A 125 -13.22 -10.07 3.62
CA LEU A 125 -12.09 -9.35 4.20
C LEU A 125 -12.11 -7.85 3.89
N MET A 126 -12.56 -7.45 2.70
CA MET A 126 -12.70 -6.04 2.35
C MET A 126 -13.83 -5.36 3.15
N HIS A 127 -14.97 -6.05 3.36
CA HIS A 127 -16.06 -5.54 4.21
C HIS A 127 -15.60 -5.41 5.66
N GLU A 128 -14.89 -6.41 6.20
CA GLU A 128 -14.33 -6.36 7.55
C GLU A 128 -13.38 -5.16 7.73
N LEU A 129 -12.50 -4.90 6.75
CA LEU A 129 -11.62 -3.74 6.75
C LEU A 129 -12.40 -2.42 6.77
N VAL A 130 -13.41 -2.29 5.88
CA VAL A 130 -14.22 -1.06 5.79
C VAL A 130 -14.99 -0.82 7.09
N ASP A 131 -15.56 -1.86 7.69
CA ASP A 131 -16.26 -1.77 8.97
C ASP A 131 -15.31 -1.39 10.12
N ALA A 132 -14.11 -1.96 10.16
CA ALA A 132 -13.10 -1.60 11.15
C ALA A 132 -12.68 -0.13 11.01
N LEU A 133 -12.35 0.31 9.78
CA LEU A 133 -12.02 1.70 9.50
C LEU A 133 -13.15 2.65 9.91
N ARG A 134 -14.39 2.34 9.56
CA ARG A 134 -15.56 3.16 9.94
C ARG A 134 -15.67 3.32 11.47
N LYS A 135 -15.46 2.24 12.22
CA LYS A 135 -15.50 2.27 13.71
C LYS A 135 -14.35 3.10 14.27
N VAL A 136 -13.15 2.97 13.73
CA VAL A 136 -11.97 3.73 14.16
C VAL A 136 -12.14 5.22 13.85
N PHE A 137 -12.61 5.58 12.65
CA PHE A 137 -12.95 6.97 12.30
C PHE A 137 -14.02 7.58 13.20
N LYS A 138 -15.03 6.79 13.60
CA LYS A 138 -16.06 7.24 14.53
C LYS A 138 -15.48 7.57 15.90
N ARG A 139 -14.64 6.68 16.46
CA ARG A 139 -13.94 6.92 17.75
C ARG A 139 -13.08 8.19 17.71
N THR A 140 -12.44 8.45 16.58
CA THR A 140 -11.66 9.67 16.39
C THR A 140 -12.50 10.93 16.46
N ARG A 141 -13.67 10.94 15.80
CA ARG A 141 -14.61 12.09 15.84
C ARG A 141 -15.20 12.32 17.23
N GLU A 142 -15.30 11.28 18.04
CA GLU A 142 -15.80 11.32 19.43
C GLU A 142 -14.68 11.67 20.44
N GLY A 143 -13.43 11.92 19.99
CA GLY A 143 -12.30 12.28 20.85
C GLY A 143 -11.76 11.12 21.70
N CYS A 144 -12.04 9.87 21.29
CA CYS A 144 -11.66 8.64 22.01
C CYS A 144 -10.39 7.97 21.45
N LEU A 145 -9.61 8.69 20.64
CA LEU A 145 -8.35 8.19 20.04
C LEU A 145 -7.21 9.17 20.21
#